data_c1c7e6f2ca3339385ade5a0cbcd6aae3
#
_entry.id   c1c7e6f2ca3339385ade5a0cbcd6aae3
#
_cell.length_a   1.000
_cell.length_b   1.000
_cell.length_c   1.000
_cell.angle_alpha   90.00
_cell.angle_beta   90.00
_cell.angle_gamma   90.00
#
_symmetry.space_group_name_H-M   'P 1'
#
loop_
_entity.id
_entity.type
_entity.pdbx_description
1 polymer ?
#
loop_
_entity_poly.entity_id
_entity_poly.type
_entity_poly.pdbx_seq_one_letter_code
_entity_poly.pdbx_strand_id
1 'polypeptide(L)'
;LIKVESQKIKVESQKLKDERNITEDNKGYDTNPSYSPDGTKIAWLSMERDGYESDQNRLMVMDLQTGERRFVSEHLDTNIDEFAWYNDSILLGTAVIQGTIHLWAIGIEGWCTKLTEGQFDVSLGDVSDHYAFLLRHSMREANEICQLDVAAALDKIDGYIDLTQLTHENDNIYSQIERSTVVPRWQKTTDGKQMLTWIIYPPHFDPNKKYPTILYCEGGPQSPVSQFWSFRWNFMMMSAGDYIIVAPNRRGLPGFGKEWNEEISGDYGGQCMK
;
A
#
# COMPACT_ATOMS: atom_id res chain seq x y z
N LEU A 1 -11.55 -18.72 32.90
CA LEU A 1 -10.85 -19.88 32.33
C LEU A 1 -11.89 -20.71 31.57
N ILE A 2 -12.02 -20.48 30.25
CA ILE A 2 -12.85 -21.32 29.38
C ILE A 2 -11.91 -22.41 28.87
N LYS A 3 -12.12 -23.66 29.33
CA LYS A 3 -11.49 -24.84 28.74
C LYS A 3 -12.17 -25.10 27.38
N VAL A 4 -11.44 -24.85 26.30
CA VAL A 4 -11.81 -25.37 24.98
C VAL A 4 -11.28 -26.82 24.92
N GLU A 5 -12.16 -27.79 25.01
CA GLU A 5 -11.82 -29.18 24.70
C GLU A 5 -11.56 -29.27 23.19
N SER A 6 -10.31 -29.54 22.84
CA SER A 6 -9.94 -29.88 21.48
C SER A 6 -10.58 -31.21 21.11
N GLN A 7 -11.72 -31.20 20.42
CA GLN A 7 -12.16 -32.38 19.70
C GLN A 7 -11.12 -32.71 18.64
N LYS A 8 -10.35 -33.79 18.86
CA LYS A 8 -9.52 -34.40 17.85
C LYS A 8 -10.47 -34.91 16.74
N ILE A 9 -10.68 -34.09 15.73
CA ILE A 9 -11.22 -34.59 14.46
C ILE A 9 -10.15 -35.52 13.92
N LYS A 10 -10.38 -36.85 14.03
CA LYS A 10 -9.66 -37.82 13.23
C LYS A 10 -10.11 -37.60 11.76
N VAL A 11 -9.40 -36.73 11.08
CA VAL A 11 -9.37 -36.76 9.63
C VAL A 11 -8.62 -38.05 9.31
N GLU A 12 -9.33 -39.10 8.95
CA GLU A 12 -8.73 -40.21 8.23
C GLU A 12 -8.01 -39.58 7.04
N SER A 13 -6.71 -39.78 6.98
CA SER A 13 -5.87 -39.37 5.87
C SER A 13 -6.25 -40.16 4.63
N GLN A 14 -7.37 -39.83 4.01
CA GLN A 14 -7.43 -39.99 2.56
C GLN A 14 -6.30 -39.12 2.05
N LYS A 15 -5.21 -39.77 1.60
CA LYS A 15 -4.19 -39.11 0.79
C LYS A 15 -4.96 -38.35 -0.28
N LEU A 16 -4.96 -37.02 -0.18
CA LEU A 16 -5.35 -36.15 -1.28
C LEU A 16 -4.39 -36.52 -2.42
N LYS A 17 -4.91 -37.28 -3.36
CA LYS A 17 -4.12 -37.93 -4.41
C LYS A 17 -3.55 -36.96 -5.43
N ASP A 18 -3.84 -35.65 -5.33
CA ASP A 18 -3.48 -34.65 -6.33
C ASP A 18 -3.10 -33.28 -5.72
N GLU A 19 -2.32 -33.26 -4.62
CA GLU A 19 -1.68 -32.02 -4.18
C GLU A 19 -0.59 -31.64 -5.20
N ARG A 20 -0.78 -30.49 -5.86
CA ARG A 20 0.20 -29.94 -6.79
C ARG A 20 0.67 -28.57 -6.29
N ASN A 21 1.97 -28.40 -6.14
CA ASN A 21 2.55 -27.06 -5.98
C ASN A 21 2.52 -26.34 -7.35
N ILE A 22 1.73 -25.28 -7.45
CA ILE A 22 1.59 -24.51 -8.69
C ILE A 22 2.69 -23.48 -8.90
N THR A 23 3.57 -23.26 -7.90
CA THR A 23 4.67 -22.30 -7.94
C THR A 23 6.01 -22.93 -7.59
N GLU A 24 6.18 -24.26 -7.82
CA GLU A 24 7.39 -25.02 -7.46
C GLU A 24 8.69 -24.45 -8.08
N ASP A 25 8.59 -23.80 -9.21
CA ASP A 25 9.68 -23.16 -9.92
C ASP A 25 10.07 -21.79 -9.35
N ASN A 26 9.20 -21.14 -8.54
CA ASN A 26 9.51 -19.89 -7.87
C ASN A 26 10.41 -20.11 -6.65
N LYS A 27 11.42 -19.25 -6.47
CA LYS A 27 12.36 -19.29 -5.35
C LYS A 27 11.99 -18.37 -4.21
N GLY A 28 11.24 -17.30 -4.52
CA GLY A 28 10.80 -16.29 -3.56
C GLY A 28 9.49 -16.67 -2.87
N TYR A 29 8.85 -15.68 -2.27
CA TYR A 29 7.60 -15.87 -1.53
C TYR A 29 6.40 -15.81 -2.46
N ASP A 30 5.46 -16.74 -2.26
CA ASP A 30 4.13 -16.72 -2.85
C ASP A 30 3.11 -16.69 -1.72
N THR A 31 2.26 -15.66 -1.69
CA THR A 31 1.33 -15.40 -0.59
C THR A 31 -0.05 -14.97 -1.10
N ASN A 32 -1.04 -15.00 -0.21
CA ASN A 32 -2.38 -14.48 -0.42
C ASN A 32 -3.09 -15.04 -1.67
N PRO A 33 -3.14 -16.38 -1.88
CA PRO A 33 -3.83 -16.95 -3.04
C PRO A 33 -5.34 -16.70 -2.95
N SER A 34 -5.96 -16.32 -4.07
CA SER A 34 -7.40 -16.09 -4.19
C SER A 34 -7.91 -16.54 -5.54
N TYR A 35 -9.00 -17.31 -5.55
CA TYR A 35 -9.67 -17.72 -6.79
C TYR A 35 -10.49 -16.57 -7.38
N SER A 36 -10.58 -16.54 -8.72
CA SER A 36 -11.56 -15.69 -9.41
C SER A 36 -13.00 -16.11 -9.04
N PRO A 37 -14.00 -15.21 -9.14
CA PRO A 37 -15.39 -15.52 -8.81
C PRO A 37 -15.93 -16.75 -9.52
N ASP A 38 -15.55 -16.98 -10.78
CA ASP A 38 -15.93 -18.14 -11.58
C ASP A 38 -15.10 -19.41 -11.27
N GLY A 39 -14.05 -19.29 -10.44
CA GLY A 39 -13.16 -20.39 -10.05
C GLY A 39 -12.24 -20.89 -11.17
N THR A 40 -12.14 -20.19 -12.30
CA THR A 40 -11.27 -20.60 -13.44
C THR A 40 -9.83 -20.13 -13.32
N LYS A 41 -9.56 -19.13 -12.48
CA LYS A 41 -8.24 -18.54 -12.28
C LYS A 41 -7.87 -18.47 -10.81
N ILE A 42 -6.59 -18.34 -10.54
CA ILE A 42 -6.06 -18.05 -9.21
C ILE A 42 -5.09 -16.87 -9.31
N ALA A 43 -5.20 -15.91 -8.40
CA ALA A 43 -4.27 -14.80 -8.24
C ALA A 43 -3.51 -14.94 -6.94
N TRP A 44 -2.27 -14.42 -6.89
CA TRP A 44 -1.45 -14.39 -5.67
C TRP A 44 -0.38 -13.29 -5.76
N LEU A 45 0.18 -12.93 -4.60
CA LEU A 45 1.35 -12.05 -4.52
C LEU A 45 2.62 -12.90 -4.55
N SER A 46 3.61 -12.46 -5.33
CA SER A 46 4.82 -13.23 -5.61
C SER A 46 6.07 -12.37 -5.60
N MET A 47 7.04 -12.74 -4.78
CA MET A 47 8.43 -12.27 -4.89
C MET A 47 9.26 -13.30 -5.65
N GLU A 48 10.33 -12.86 -6.31
CA GLU A 48 11.09 -13.69 -7.24
C GLU A 48 12.33 -14.33 -6.60
N ARG A 49 12.98 -13.59 -5.68
CA ARG A 49 14.26 -13.98 -5.10
C ARG A 49 14.12 -14.54 -3.69
N ASP A 50 14.79 -15.66 -3.43
CA ASP A 50 14.81 -16.31 -2.12
C ASP A 50 15.42 -15.38 -1.05
N GLY A 51 14.69 -15.17 0.05
CA GLY A 51 15.14 -14.42 1.20
C GLY A 51 15.45 -12.93 0.94
N TYR A 52 14.98 -12.36 -0.17
CA TYR A 52 15.27 -10.97 -0.53
C TYR A 52 14.04 -10.08 -0.33
N GLU A 53 13.90 -9.50 0.87
CA GLU A 53 12.73 -8.71 1.28
C GLU A 53 12.53 -7.39 0.51
N SER A 54 13.58 -6.87 -0.16
CA SER A 54 13.47 -5.69 -1.04
C SER A 54 12.96 -6.02 -2.44
N ASP A 55 12.61 -7.28 -2.69
CA ASP A 55 12.07 -7.69 -3.99
C ASP A 55 10.69 -7.12 -4.23
N GLN A 56 10.34 -6.96 -5.48
CA GLN A 56 9.02 -6.48 -5.87
C GLN A 56 7.95 -7.54 -5.55
N ASN A 57 6.92 -7.14 -4.82
CA ASN A 57 5.75 -7.95 -4.57
C ASN A 57 4.78 -7.84 -5.75
N ARG A 58 4.85 -8.82 -6.66
CA ARG A 58 4.15 -8.86 -7.94
C ARG A 58 2.76 -9.46 -7.79
N LEU A 59 1.76 -8.95 -8.48
CA LEU A 59 0.47 -9.62 -8.62
C LEU A 59 0.51 -10.56 -9.81
N MET A 60 0.36 -11.86 -9.53
CA MET A 60 0.36 -12.95 -10.51
C MET A 60 -1.04 -13.51 -10.66
N VAL A 61 -1.39 -13.91 -11.88
CA VAL A 61 -2.63 -14.66 -12.20
C VAL A 61 -2.27 -15.90 -12.98
N MET A 62 -2.92 -17.02 -12.68
CA MET A 62 -2.82 -18.26 -13.45
C MET A 62 -4.19 -18.72 -13.90
N ASP A 63 -4.32 -19.06 -15.16
CA ASP A 63 -5.46 -19.81 -15.67
C ASP A 63 -5.33 -21.30 -15.30
N LEU A 64 -6.32 -21.84 -14.61
CA LEU A 64 -6.25 -23.20 -14.05
C LEU A 64 -6.43 -24.30 -15.11
N GLN A 65 -7.03 -23.97 -16.24
CA GLN A 65 -7.22 -24.91 -17.35
C GLN A 65 -5.94 -25.06 -18.18
N THR A 66 -5.32 -23.94 -18.52
CA THR A 66 -4.13 -23.92 -19.39
C THR A 66 -2.84 -24.01 -18.61
N GLY A 67 -2.81 -23.56 -17.35
CA GLY A 67 -1.62 -23.39 -16.52
C GLY A 67 -0.78 -22.16 -16.90
N GLU A 68 -1.27 -21.32 -17.81
CA GLU A 68 -0.57 -20.07 -18.18
C GLU A 68 -0.55 -19.11 -17.00
N ARG A 69 0.62 -18.55 -16.70
CA ARG A 69 0.83 -17.55 -15.63
C ARG A 69 1.19 -16.22 -16.23
N ARG A 70 0.68 -15.13 -15.64
CA ARG A 70 0.98 -13.75 -16.06
C ARG A 70 1.32 -12.89 -14.85
N PHE A 71 2.29 -12.01 -15.00
CA PHE A 71 2.59 -10.91 -14.10
C PHE A 71 1.70 -9.71 -14.51
N VAL A 72 0.51 -9.61 -13.90
CA VAL A 72 -0.51 -8.64 -14.34
C VAL A 72 -0.26 -7.22 -13.86
N SER A 73 0.58 -7.00 -12.85
CA SER A 73 0.98 -5.67 -12.38
C SER A 73 2.35 -5.21 -12.91
N GLU A 74 2.86 -5.78 -14.01
CA GLU A 74 4.19 -5.49 -14.56
C GLU A 74 4.41 -4.00 -14.88
N HIS A 75 3.35 -3.31 -15.32
CA HIS A 75 3.43 -1.88 -15.65
C HIS A 75 3.46 -0.95 -14.42
N LEU A 76 3.29 -1.50 -13.21
CA LEU A 76 3.46 -0.77 -11.97
C LEU A 76 4.83 -1.11 -11.39
N ASP A 77 5.77 -0.17 -11.48
CA ASP A 77 7.11 -0.30 -10.90
C ASP A 77 7.07 -0.09 -9.37
N THR A 78 6.22 -0.89 -8.70
CA THR A 78 6.02 -0.86 -7.25
C THR A 78 5.39 -2.17 -6.76
N ASN A 79 5.32 -2.34 -5.44
CA ASN A 79 4.65 -3.47 -4.80
C ASN A 79 3.13 -3.35 -4.92
N ILE A 80 2.46 -4.48 -5.04
CA ILE A 80 1.05 -4.62 -4.69
C ILE A 80 1.00 -5.11 -3.25
N ASP A 81 0.31 -4.38 -2.38
CA ASP A 81 0.27 -4.68 -0.94
C ASP A 81 -0.95 -5.54 -0.58
N GLU A 82 -2.10 -5.22 -1.17
CA GLU A 82 -3.37 -5.92 -1.00
C GLU A 82 -4.06 -6.07 -2.34
N PHE A 83 -4.87 -7.11 -2.53
CA PHE A 83 -5.72 -7.24 -3.72
C PHE A 83 -6.99 -8.05 -3.43
N ALA A 84 -8.01 -7.83 -4.26
CA ALA A 84 -9.22 -8.64 -4.33
C ALA A 84 -9.74 -8.70 -5.78
N TRP A 85 -10.46 -9.76 -6.13
CA TRP A 85 -11.16 -9.84 -7.39
C TRP A 85 -12.40 -8.92 -7.40
N TYR A 86 -12.51 -8.07 -8.42
CA TYR A 86 -13.73 -7.32 -8.70
C TYR A 86 -14.68 -8.15 -9.58
N ASN A 87 -14.12 -8.82 -10.57
CA ASN A 87 -14.80 -9.79 -11.43
C ASN A 87 -13.77 -10.76 -12.04
N ASP A 88 -14.18 -11.64 -12.95
CA ASP A 88 -13.32 -12.69 -13.53
C ASP A 88 -12.16 -12.15 -14.40
N SER A 89 -12.13 -10.85 -14.66
CA SER A 89 -11.15 -10.20 -15.54
C SER A 89 -10.42 -9.02 -14.91
N ILE A 90 -10.87 -8.53 -13.76
CA ILE A 90 -10.33 -7.33 -13.10
C ILE A 90 -10.09 -7.62 -11.62
N LEU A 91 -8.89 -7.29 -11.16
CA LEU A 91 -8.54 -7.23 -9.75
C LEU A 91 -8.46 -5.76 -9.31
N LEU A 92 -8.79 -5.52 -8.05
CA LEU A 92 -8.48 -4.27 -7.37
C LEU A 92 -7.28 -4.51 -6.46
N GLY A 93 -6.31 -3.59 -6.49
CA GLY A 93 -5.12 -3.71 -5.65
C GLY A 93 -4.67 -2.36 -5.11
N THR A 94 -4.03 -2.36 -3.94
CA THR A 94 -3.41 -1.16 -3.39
C THR A 94 -1.92 -1.15 -3.71
N ALA A 95 -1.42 0.03 -4.05
CA ALA A 95 0.00 0.24 -4.36
C ALA A 95 0.47 1.60 -3.88
N VAL A 96 1.67 1.63 -3.28
CA VAL A 96 2.33 2.88 -2.91
C VAL A 96 3.06 3.46 -4.12
N ILE A 97 2.76 4.71 -4.46
CA ILE A 97 3.48 5.48 -5.48
C ILE A 97 3.69 6.90 -4.98
N GLN A 98 4.95 7.33 -4.96
CA GLN A 98 5.34 8.68 -4.57
C GLN A 98 4.78 9.13 -3.21
N GLY A 99 4.81 8.22 -2.22
CA GLY A 99 4.44 8.51 -0.84
C GLY A 99 2.94 8.61 -0.58
N THR A 100 2.11 8.03 -1.44
CA THR A 100 0.67 7.82 -1.22
C THR A 100 0.27 6.41 -1.64
N ILE A 101 -0.69 5.81 -0.95
CA ILE A 101 -1.22 4.49 -1.28
C ILE A 101 -2.59 4.66 -1.90
N HIS A 102 -2.73 4.21 -3.14
CA HIS A 102 -3.96 4.34 -3.90
C HIS A 102 -4.49 3.01 -4.39
N LEU A 103 -5.81 2.98 -4.66
CA LEU A 103 -6.48 1.85 -5.28
C LEU A 103 -6.26 1.87 -6.79
N TRP A 104 -5.97 0.70 -7.34
CA TRP A 104 -5.77 0.44 -8.77
C TRP A 104 -6.70 -0.66 -9.25
N ALA A 105 -7.23 -0.51 -10.45
CA ALA A 105 -7.80 -1.62 -11.20
C ALA A 105 -6.71 -2.22 -12.08
N ILE A 106 -6.60 -3.54 -12.03
CA ILE A 106 -5.58 -4.34 -12.71
C ILE A 106 -6.28 -5.43 -13.51
N GLY A 107 -6.22 -5.31 -14.83
CA GLY A 107 -6.81 -6.31 -15.72
C GLY A 107 -5.91 -7.53 -15.85
N ILE A 108 -6.50 -8.72 -16.01
CA ILE A 108 -5.74 -9.97 -16.24
C ILE A 108 -4.88 -9.92 -17.50
N GLU A 109 -5.15 -9.00 -18.42
CA GLU A 109 -4.34 -8.75 -19.62
C GLU A 109 -3.17 -7.79 -19.37
N GLY A 110 -2.97 -7.31 -18.12
CA GLY A 110 -1.81 -6.53 -17.70
C GLY A 110 -1.99 -5.00 -17.75
N TRP A 111 -3.15 -4.46 -18.12
CA TRP A 111 -3.40 -3.03 -17.98
C TRP A 111 -3.65 -2.64 -16.52
N CYS A 112 -3.22 -1.44 -16.14
CA CYS A 112 -3.40 -0.89 -14.80
C CYS A 112 -3.96 0.53 -14.88
N THR A 113 -5.00 0.82 -14.10
CA THR A 113 -5.63 2.14 -14.02
C THR A 113 -5.79 2.55 -12.56
N LYS A 114 -5.32 3.74 -12.22
CA LYS A 114 -5.47 4.32 -10.89
C LYS A 114 -6.92 4.77 -10.67
N LEU A 115 -7.55 4.33 -9.57
CA LEU A 115 -8.95 4.62 -9.28
C LEU A 115 -9.16 5.71 -8.23
N THR A 116 -8.15 5.99 -7.40
CA THR A 116 -8.21 7.03 -6.38
C THR A 116 -7.05 8.01 -6.52
N GLU A 117 -7.23 9.28 -6.14
CA GLU A 117 -6.21 10.32 -6.22
C GLU A 117 -6.33 11.26 -5.03
N GLY A 118 -5.23 11.78 -4.51
CA GLY A 118 -5.20 12.75 -3.44
C GLY A 118 -4.06 12.54 -2.44
N GLN A 119 -3.98 13.41 -1.44
CA GLN A 119 -2.98 13.31 -0.38
C GLN A 119 -3.55 12.51 0.80
N PHE A 120 -3.75 11.23 0.58
CA PHE A 120 -4.22 10.25 1.55
C PHE A 120 -3.76 8.84 1.15
N ASP A 121 -3.89 7.91 2.08
CA ASP A 121 -3.72 6.48 1.85
C ASP A 121 -5.06 5.76 1.92
N VAL A 122 -5.17 4.66 1.20
CA VAL A 122 -6.29 3.72 1.30
C VAL A 122 -5.78 2.30 1.57
N SER A 123 -6.55 1.55 2.37
CA SER A 123 -6.45 0.08 2.48
C SER A 123 -7.72 -0.54 1.93
N LEU A 124 -7.60 -1.69 1.30
CA LEU A 124 -8.73 -2.41 0.73
C LEU A 124 -9.46 -3.18 1.83
N GLY A 125 -10.74 -2.85 2.06
CA GLY A 125 -11.58 -3.54 3.03
C GLY A 125 -12.35 -4.69 2.40
N ASP A 126 -13.28 -4.38 1.51
CA ASP A 126 -14.14 -5.37 0.85
C ASP A 126 -14.51 -4.92 -0.56
N VAL A 127 -14.92 -5.86 -1.40
CA VAL A 127 -15.33 -5.62 -2.78
C VAL A 127 -16.68 -6.29 -3.04
N SER A 128 -17.63 -5.52 -3.54
CA SER A 128 -18.93 -6.01 -4.01
C SER A 128 -19.04 -5.86 -5.53
N ASP A 129 -20.19 -6.28 -6.09
CA ASP A 129 -20.47 -6.18 -7.54
C ASP A 129 -20.34 -4.77 -8.12
N HIS A 130 -20.46 -3.74 -7.28
CA HIS A 130 -20.45 -2.33 -7.72
C HIS A 130 -19.42 -1.48 -7.00
N TYR A 131 -19.12 -1.80 -5.74
CA TYR A 131 -18.35 -0.93 -4.86
C TYR A 131 -17.10 -1.59 -4.31
N ALA A 132 -16.04 -0.81 -4.18
CA ALA A 132 -14.94 -1.11 -3.28
C ALA A 132 -15.14 -0.32 -1.97
N PHE A 133 -15.04 -1.00 -0.83
CA PHE A 133 -15.04 -0.39 0.50
C PHE A 133 -13.60 -0.26 0.97
N LEU A 134 -13.24 0.95 1.36
CA LEU A 134 -11.86 1.32 1.66
C LEU A 134 -11.78 1.93 3.06
N LEU A 135 -10.67 1.72 3.75
CA LEU A 135 -10.26 2.54 4.87
C LEU A 135 -9.38 3.67 4.34
N ARG A 136 -9.85 4.89 4.43
CA ARG A 136 -9.10 6.08 4.03
C ARG A 136 -8.53 6.77 5.27
N HIS A 137 -7.27 7.15 5.20
CA HIS A 137 -6.60 7.95 6.24
C HIS A 137 -5.55 8.87 5.62
N SER A 138 -5.04 9.78 6.44
CA SER A 138 -3.87 10.60 6.06
C SER A 138 -3.02 10.91 7.30
N MET A 139 -1.88 11.55 7.12
CA MET A 139 -1.08 12.07 8.25
C MET A 139 -1.89 13.02 9.16
N ARG A 140 -3.06 13.49 8.70
CA ARG A 140 -3.91 14.47 9.37
C ARG A 140 -5.25 13.91 9.85
N GLU A 141 -5.59 12.69 9.46
CA GLU A 141 -6.91 12.09 9.67
C GLU A 141 -6.78 10.59 9.92
N ALA A 142 -7.42 10.10 10.99
CA ALA A 142 -7.54 8.68 11.26
C ALA A 142 -8.47 8.00 10.24
N ASN A 143 -8.49 6.66 10.27
CA ASN A 143 -9.31 5.86 9.37
C ASN A 143 -10.79 6.23 9.42
N GLU A 144 -11.37 6.42 8.23
CA GLU A 144 -12.81 6.44 7.99
C GLU A 144 -13.13 5.44 6.86
N ILE A 145 -14.29 4.82 6.94
CA ILE A 145 -14.78 3.93 5.88
C ILE A 145 -15.29 4.79 4.74
N CYS A 146 -14.79 4.51 3.54
CA CYS A 146 -15.23 5.13 2.31
C CYS A 146 -15.66 4.06 1.31
N GLN A 147 -16.50 4.44 0.36
CA GLN A 147 -16.85 3.62 -0.80
C GLN A 147 -16.43 4.29 -2.10
N LEU A 148 -16.08 3.48 -3.08
CA LEU A 148 -15.82 3.85 -4.47
C LEU A 148 -16.76 3.07 -5.37
N ASP A 149 -17.46 3.73 -6.29
CA ASP A 149 -18.17 3.09 -7.40
C ASP A 149 -17.13 2.70 -8.46
N VAL A 150 -16.83 1.40 -8.52
CA VAL A 150 -15.76 0.88 -9.38
C VAL A 150 -16.10 1.02 -10.86
N ALA A 151 -17.35 0.77 -11.24
CA ALA A 151 -17.78 0.88 -12.63
C ALA A 151 -17.70 2.34 -13.11
N ALA A 152 -18.20 3.27 -12.30
CA ALA A 152 -18.12 4.70 -12.59
C ALA A 152 -16.67 5.21 -12.66
N ALA A 153 -15.75 4.66 -11.85
CA ALA A 153 -14.34 5.00 -11.90
C ALA A 153 -13.67 4.48 -13.18
N LEU A 154 -13.98 3.25 -13.59
CA LEU A 154 -13.45 2.65 -14.81
C LEU A 154 -13.92 3.35 -16.09
N ASP A 155 -15.14 3.91 -16.08
CA ASP A 155 -15.71 4.65 -17.23
C ASP A 155 -15.08 6.04 -17.40
N LYS A 156 -14.37 6.55 -16.40
CA LYS A 156 -13.73 7.89 -16.51
C LYS A 156 -12.43 7.84 -17.29
N ILE A 157 -12.19 8.87 -18.10
CA ILE A 157 -10.96 9.03 -18.90
C ILE A 157 -9.72 9.11 -17.99
N ASP A 158 -9.83 9.81 -16.86
CA ASP A 158 -8.73 9.96 -15.89
C ASP A 158 -8.68 8.83 -14.86
N GLY A 159 -9.61 7.87 -14.91
CA GLY A 159 -9.59 6.64 -14.11
C GLY A 159 -9.94 6.80 -12.63
N TYR A 160 -10.17 7.99 -12.10
CA TYR A 160 -10.49 8.17 -10.68
C TYR A 160 -11.72 9.05 -10.45
N ILE A 161 -12.40 8.78 -9.32
CA ILE A 161 -13.54 9.56 -8.81
C ILE A 161 -13.35 9.83 -7.32
N ASP A 162 -14.12 10.78 -6.80
CA ASP A 162 -14.13 11.07 -5.38
C ASP A 162 -14.68 9.89 -4.57
N LEU A 163 -14.03 9.60 -3.44
CA LEU A 163 -14.51 8.64 -2.47
C LEU A 163 -15.71 9.20 -1.71
N THR A 164 -16.76 8.40 -1.56
CA THR A 164 -17.86 8.72 -0.66
C THR A 164 -17.54 8.24 0.75
N GLN A 165 -17.34 9.16 1.69
CA GLN A 165 -17.12 8.82 3.10
C GLN A 165 -18.43 8.31 3.72
N LEU A 166 -18.38 7.16 4.38
CA LEU A 166 -19.54 6.51 5.01
C LEU A 166 -19.58 6.68 6.53
N THR A 167 -18.41 6.80 7.16
CA THR A 167 -18.30 7.00 8.62
C THR A 167 -17.74 8.39 8.93
N HIS A 168 -18.11 8.93 10.09
CA HIS A 168 -17.78 10.27 10.55
C HIS A 168 -17.37 10.27 12.03
N GLU A 169 -16.67 9.20 12.44
CA GLU A 169 -16.34 8.94 13.85
C GLU A 169 -15.41 10.00 14.44
N ASN A 170 -14.56 10.60 13.58
CA ASN A 170 -13.56 11.56 14.03
C ASN A 170 -13.95 13.03 13.81
N ASP A 171 -15.04 13.32 13.12
CA ASP A 171 -15.44 14.69 12.75
C ASP A 171 -15.60 15.62 13.94
N ASN A 172 -16.21 15.12 15.03
CA ASN A 172 -16.40 15.91 16.25
C ASN A 172 -15.06 16.33 16.89
N ILE A 173 -14.06 15.47 16.86
CA ILE A 173 -12.71 15.77 17.37
C ILE A 173 -12.03 16.78 16.45
N TYR A 174 -12.04 16.53 15.14
CA TYR A 174 -11.37 17.36 14.16
C TYR A 174 -11.97 18.77 14.03
N SER A 175 -13.25 18.94 14.35
CA SER A 175 -13.88 20.26 14.41
C SER A 175 -13.38 21.16 15.55
N GLN A 176 -12.74 20.57 16.57
CA GLN A 176 -12.28 21.25 17.77
C GLN A 176 -10.78 21.51 17.80
N ILE A 177 -10.02 20.97 16.85
CA ILE A 177 -8.57 21.09 16.80
C ILE A 177 -8.10 21.71 15.49
N GLU A 178 -7.02 22.47 15.56
CA GLU A 178 -6.29 22.87 14.37
C GLU A 178 -5.30 21.78 13.96
N ARG A 179 -5.32 21.46 12.68
CA ARG A 179 -4.49 20.41 12.13
C ARG A 179 -3.24 20.98 11.46
N SER A 180 -2.14 20.24 11.58
CA SER A 180 -0.88 20.52 10.92
C SER A 180 -1.04 20.61 9.40
N THR A 181 -0.17 21.34 8.74
CA THR A 181 -0.09 21.39 7.26
C THR A 181 0.98 20.40 6.79
N VAL A 182 0.62 19.51 5.90
CA VAL A 182 1.51 18.49 5.30
C VAL A 182 1.80 18.88 3.85
N VAL A 183 3.08 19.02 3.51
CA VAL A 183 3.52 19.47 2.18
C VAL A 183 4.56 18.50 1.61
N PRO A 184 4.40 18.03 0.37
CA PRO A 184 5.43 17.28 -0.33
C PRO A 184 6.55 18.21 -0.78
N ARG A 185 7.80 17.79 -0.57
CA ARG A 185 8.98 18.50 -1.03
C ARG A 185 9.91 17.55 -1.76
N TRP A 186 10.11 17.79 -3.05
CA TRP A 186 11.09 17.08 -3.85
C TRP A 186 12.44 17.78 -3.76
N GLN A 187 13.48 17.00 -3.52
CA GLN A 187 14.85 17.51 -3.41
C GLN A 187 15.84 16.56 -4.07
N LYS A 188 16.92 17.12 -4.60
CA LYS A 188 18.02 16.33 -5.14
C LYS A 188 18.86 15.74 -4.01
N THR A 189 19.14 14.45 -4.12
CA THR A 189 20.15 13.78 -3.28
C THR A 189 21.56 14.11 -3.73
N THR A 190 22.55 13.74 -2.94
CA THR A 190 23.97 14.03 -3.25
C THR A 190 24.47 13.40 -4.55
N ASP A 191 23.81 12.33 -5.03
CA ASP A 191 24.08 11.66 -6.33
C ASP A 191 23.12 12.10 -7.45
N GLY A 192 22.29 13.13 -7.19
CA GLY A 192 21.46 13.78 -8.21
C GLY A 192 20.08 13.19 -8.45
N LYS A 193 19.70 12.11 -7.76
CA LYS A 193 18.34 11.54 -7.83
C LYS A 193 17.33 12.41 -7.10
N GLN A 194 16.04 12.24 -7.38
CA GLN A 194 14.95 12.98 -6.70
C GLN A 194 14.43 12.18 -5.52
N MET A 195 14.30 12.84 -4.37
CA MET A 195 13.76 12.26 -3.15
C MET A 195 12.56 13.08 -2.67
N LEU A 196 11.43 12.41 -2.43
CA LEU A 196 10.29 13.02 -1.76
C LEU A 196 10.55 13.09 -0.26
N THR A 197 10.26 14.24 0.31
CA THR A 197 10.25 14.46 1.76
C THR A 197 8.93 15.11 2.15
N TRP A 198 8.20 14.51 3.08
CA TRP A 198 7.06 15.16 3.69
C TRP A 198 7.53 16.18 4.72
N ILE A 199 7.03 17.41 4.63
CA ILE A 199 7.25 18.46 5.62
C ILE A 199 5.93 18.70 6.34
N ILE A 200 5.92 18.48 7.66
CA ILE A 200 4.75 18.69 8.49
C ILE A 200 5.00 19.93 9.34
N TYR A 201 4.26 20.99 9.03
CA TYR A 201 4.31 22.26 9.75
C TYR A 201 3.34 22.24 10.95
N PRO A 202 3.70 22.86 12.08
CA PRO A 202 2.83 22.98 13.23
C PRO A 202 1.54 23.75 12.89
N PRO A 203 0.45 23.58 13.65
CA PRO A 203 -0.66 24.51 13.63
C PRO A 203 -0.17 25.95 13.82
N HIS A 204 -0.79 26.92 13.17
CA HIS A 204 -0.40 28.35 13.20
C HIS A 204 1.04 28.63 12.75
N PHE A 205 1.59 27.83 11.82
CA PHE A 205 2.94 28.04 11.28
C PHE A 205 3.12 29.46 10.73
N ASP A 206 4.15 30.17 11.21
CA ASP A 206 4.56 31.49 10.75
C ASP A 206 5.91 31.40 10.01
N PRO A 207 5.98 31.63 8.70
CA PRO A 207 7.23 31.51 7.93
C PRO A 207 8.33 32.51 8.36
N ASN A 208 7.99 33.53 9.17
CA ASN A 208 8.96 34.49 9.69
C ASN A 208 9.61 34.05 11.02
N LYS A 209 9.15 32.96 11.62
CA LYS A 209 9.69 32.38 12.84
C LYS A 209 10.63 31.21 12.53
N LYS A 210 11.51 30.94 13.48
CA LYS A 210 12.34 29.73 13.48
C LYS A 210 11.70 28.66 14.37
N TYR A 211 11.69 27.44 13.91
CA TYR A 211 11.14 26.30 14.61
C TYR A 211 12.20 25.23 14.80
N PRO A 212 12.24 24.56 15.96
CA PRO A 212 13.03 23.33 16.08
C PRO A 212 12.49 22.28 15.12
N THR A 213 13.38 21.44 14.60
CA THR A 213 13.03 20.47 13.56
C THR A 213 13.35 19.06 14.03
N ILE A 214 12.41 18.13 13.84
CA ILE A 214 12.59 16.70 14.08
C ILE A 214 12.74 15.99 12.73
N LEU A 215 13.83 15.27 12.56
CA LEU A 215 14.00 14.35 11.43
C LEU A 215 13.36 12.99 11.81
N TYR A 216 12.34 12.59 11.08
CA TYR A 216 11.76 11.26 11.18
C TYR A 216 12.50 10.29 10.27
N CYS A 217 13.11 9.27 10.86
CA CYS A 217 13.83 8.24 10.14
C CYS A 217 13.00 6.97 10.11
N GLU A 218 12.35 6.68 8.96
CA GLU A 218 11.61 5.44 8.78
C GLU A 218 12.55 4.25 8.77
N GLY A 219 12.16 3.21 9.51
CA GLY A 219 12.85 1.91 9.56
C GLY A 219 12.35 0.95 8.48
N GLY A 220 12.65 -0.30 8.65
CA GLY A 220 12.13 -1.34 7.80
C GLY A 220 13.24 -2.17 7.16
N PRO A 221 13.86 -1.87 6.04
CA PRO A 221 13.85 -0.63 5.24
C PRO A 221 12.67 -0.48 4.26
N GLN A 222 11.83 -1.49 4.10
CA GLN A 222 10.78 -1.59 3.07
C GLN A 222 9.43 -0.96 3.47
N SER A 223 9.42 0.00 4.38
CA SER A 223 8.21 0.70 4.80
C SER A 223 8.23 2.15 4.27
N PRO A 224 7.28 2.58 3.42
CA PRO A 224 7.27 3.94 2.88
C PRO A 224 6.87 4.95 3.94
N VAL A 225 7.38 6.18 3.84
CA VAL A 225 6.75 7.32 4.48
C VAL A 225 5.63 7.80 3.56
N SER A 226 4.48 7.16 3.68
CA SER A 226 3.24 7.50 2.97
C SER A 226 2.40 8.51 3.77
N GLN A 227 1.13 8.62 3.49
CA GLN A 227 0.17 9.40 4.28
C GLN A 227 -0.35 8.63 5.49
N PHE A 228 0.43 7.68 6.04
CA PHE A 228 0.00 6.80 7.11
C PHE A 228 -0.48 7.54 8.36
N TRP A 229 -1.53 7.04 8.98
CA TRP A 229 -1.96 7.43 10.32
C TRP A 229 -1.39 6.46 11.37
N SER A 230 -0.78 7.00 12.41
CA SER A 230 -0.25 6.20 13.51
C SER A 230 -0.61 6.80 14.85
N PHE A 231 -1.13 6.00 15.77
CA PHE A 231 -1.32 6.42 17.16
C PHE A 231 0.00 6.47 17.95
N ARG A 232 1.02 5.76 17.48
CA ARG A 232 2.36 5.73 18.09
C ARG A 232 3.25 6.86 17.58
N TRP A 233 3.28 7.07 16.26
CA TRP A 233 4.11 8.06 15.58
C TRP A 233 3.22 9.09 14.87
N ASN A 234 2.42 9.80 15.66
CA ASN A 234 1.45 10.76 15.16
C ASN A 234 2.12 12.09 14.85
N PHE A 235 2.25 12.41 13.56
CA PHE A 235 2.92 13.64 13.12
C PHE A 235 2.18 14.91 13.54
N MET A 236 0.85 14.88 13.65
CA MET A 236 0.10 16.01 14.19
C MET A 236 0.46 16.28 15.65
N MET A 237 0.52 15.24 16.47
CA MET A 237 0.91 15.37 17.88
C MET A 237 2.38 15.83 18.02
N MET A 238 3.27 15.28 17.19
CA MET A 238 4.68 15.65 17.20
C MET A 238 4.90 17.12 16.81
N SER A 239 4.14 17.63 15.83
CA SER A 239 4.25 19.02 15.37
C SER A 239 3.48 20.02 16.24
N ALA A 240 2.46 19.58 17.01
CA ALA A 240 1.64 20.45 17.88
C ALA A 240 2.44 21.19 18.97
N GLY A 241 3.65 20.72 19.30
CA GLY A 241 4.58 21.38 20.22
C GLY A 241 5.51 22.40 19.54
N ASP A 242 5.09 23.02 18.45
CA ASP A 242 5.87 23.99 17.65
C ASP A 242 7.12 23.38 16.99
N TYR A 243 7.05 22.11 16.59
CA TYR A 243 8.10 21.47 15.80
C TYR A 243 7.72 21.37 14.32
N ILE A 244 8.70 21.51 13.45
CA ILE A 244 8.61 21.06 12.05
C ILE A 244 9.07 19.61 12.01
N ILE A 245 8.28 18.72 11.39
CA ILE A 245 8.68 17.34 11.15
C ILE A 245 9.13 17.20 9.70
N VAL A 246 10.29 16.59 9.50
CA VAL A 246 10.87 16.30 8.19
C VAL A 246 10.94 14.78 8.04
N ALA A 247 10.20 14.23 7.10
CA ALA A 247 10.05 12.80 6.93
C ALA A 247 10.43 12.37 5.48
N PRO A 248 11.73 12.06 5.23
CA PRO A 248 12.22 11.73 3.90
C PRO A 248 11.91 10.29 3.50
N ASN A 249 11.55 10.10 2.24
CA ASN A 249 11.50 8.78 1.59
C ASN A 249 12.88 8.44 1.02
N ARG A 250 13.80 8.07 1.89
CA ARG A 250 15.17 7.70 1.53
C ARG A 250 15.20 6.41 0.69
N ARG A 251 16.36 6.09 0.11
CA ARG A 251 16.58 4.81 -0.55
C ARG A 251 16.24 3.62 0.33
N GLY A 252 15.69 2.58 -0.26
CA GLY A 252 15.19 1.40 0.41
C GLY A 252 13.73 1.48 0.83
N LEU A 253 13.06 2.65 0.63
CA LEU A 253 11.62 2.79 0.86
C LEU A 253 10.88 2.56 -0.46
N PRO A 254 9.78 1.73 -0.46
CA PRO A 254 9.02 1.45 -1.68
C PRO A 254 8.21 2.63 -2.18
N GLY A 255 7.74 2.54 -3.44
CA GLY A 255 6.90 3.55 -4.08
C GLY A 255 7.64 4.55 -4.97
N PHE A 256 8.95 4.35 -5.19
CA PHE A 256 9.79 5.18 -6.05
C PHE A 256 10.54 4.34 -7.12
N GLY A 257 9.98 3.19 -7.45
CA GLY A 257 10.55 2.21 -8.36
C GLY A 257 11.36 1.12 -7.64
N LYS A 258 11.49 -0.03 -8.31
CA LYS A 258 12.23 -1.19 -7.79
C LYS A 258 13.69 -0.84 -7.51
N GLU A 259 14.35 -0.11 -8.42
CA GLU A 259 15.75 0.32 -8.26
C GLU A 259 15.97 1.10 -6.96
N TRP A 260 15.10 2.10 -6.68
CA TRP A 260 15.17 2.90 -5.46
C TRP A 260 15.05 2.05 -4.20
N ASN A 261 14.15 1.07 -4.21
CA ASN A 261 13.95 0.15 -3.09
C ASN A 261 15.16 -0.77 -2.89
N GLU A 262 15.77 -1.26 -3.95
CA GLU A 262 16.91 -2.19 -3.91
C GLU A 262 18.24 -1.51 -3.54
N GLU A 263 18.41 -0.23 -3.81
CA GLU A 263 19.67 0.50 -3.57
C GLU A 263 20.14 0.56 -2.11
N ILE A 264 19.29 0.19 -1.15
CA ILE A 264 19.68 0.06 0.26
C ILE A 264 20.45 -1.23 0.54
N SER A 265 20.31 -2.25 -0.31
CA SER A 265 20.90 -3.58 -0.10
C SER A 265 22.42 -3.52 -0.09
N GLY A 266 23.02 -3.91 1.03
CA GLY A 266 24.46 -3.85 1.25
C GLY A 266 25.01 -2.43 1.52
N ASP A 267 24.17 -1.39 1.58
CA ASP A 267 24.58 0.01 1.74
C ASP A 267 23.77 0.78 2.82
N TYR A 268 23.43 0.14 3.92
CA TYR A 268 22.60 0.72 4.99
C TYR A 268 23.16 2.01 5.61
N GLY A 269 24.47 2.17 5.65
CA GLY A 269 25.15 3.37 6.17
C GLY A 269 25.74 4.27 5.08
N GLY A 270 25.44 3.99 3.81
CA GLY A 270 26.03 4.69 2.67
C GLY A 270 25.20 5.83 2.12
N GLN A 271 24.71 5.67 0.89
CA GLN A 271 24.05 6.75 0.15
C GLN A 271 22.72 7.20 0.79
N CYS A 272 21.99 6.33 1.45
CA CYS A 272 20.73 6.68 2.13
C CYS A 272 20.91 7.64 3.32
N MET A 273 22.16 7.80 3.83
CA MET A 273 22.51 8.68 4.95
C MET A 273 23.16 10.00 4.51
N LYS A 274 23.39 10.20 3.22
CA LYS A 274 24.02 11.39 2.64
C LYS A 274 22.99 12.34 2.04
#